data_c2ca0b6c9cd4c56231ac9585d3a589f4
#
_entry.id   c2ca0b6c9cd4c56231ac9585d3a589f4
#
_cell.length_a   1.000
_cell.length_b   1.000
_cell.length_c   1.000
_cell.angle_alpha   90.00
_cell.angle_beta   90.00
_cell.angle_gamma   90.00
#
_symmetry.space_group_name_H-M   'P 1'
#
loop_
_entity.id
_entity.type
_entity.pdbx_description
1 polymer ?
#
loop_
_entity_poly.entity_id
_entity_poly.type
_entity_poly.pdbx_seq_one_letter_code
_entity_poly.pdbx_strand_id
1 'polypeptide(L)'
;VHPDSGTCFLRASDGSEVEMNADSRSMFSYVPQGNTVLSGTIAENMRLVREDATDEEIINALKVACAWDFVSRNPAGINAKVGERGRGLSEGQAQRLAIARAVLRDAPILLLDEATSALDVETERNVLRNIIKQRPNKTCIVTTHRPTVLSLCKRVYRVVKGTVTELDEEESAKSVMDF
;
A
#
# COMPACT_ATOMS: atom_id res chain seq x y z
N VAL A 1 4.89 4.10 18.34
CA VAL A 1 4.73 5.49 18.80
C VAL A 1 3.44 5.52 19.60
N HIS A 2 3.50 6.02 20.83
CA HIS A 2 2.30 6.28 21.63
C HIS A 2 1.99 7.79 21.55
N PRO A 3 0.72 8.19 21.53
CA PRO A 3 0.38 9.60 21.59
C PRO A 3 0.83 10.18 22.96
N ASP A 4 1.28 11.43 22.96
CA ASP A 4 1.65 12.14 24.20
C ASP A 4 0.42 12.40 25.08
N SER A 5 -0.75 12.51 24.47
CA SER A 5 -2.05 12.66 25.14
C SER A 5 -3.18 12.20 24.23
N GLY A 6 -4.35 11.91 24.82
CA GLY A 6 -5.53 11.44 24.11
C GLY A 6 -5.60 9.93 23.96
N THR A 7 -6.64 9.46 23.27
CA THR A 7 -6.89 8.05 22.99
C THR A 7 -6.90 7.80 21.50
N CYS A 8 -6.41 6.63 21.09
CA CYS A 8 -6.43 6.20 19.71
C CYS A 8 -7.14 4.84 19.62
N PHE A 9 -8.14 4.74 18.76
CA PHE A 9 -8.93 3.53 18.60
C PHE A 9 -9.29 3.28 17.14
N LEU A 10 -9.55 2.02 16.83
CA LEU A 10 -10.12 1.57 15.56
C LEU A 10 -11.61 1.34 15.77
N ARG A 11 -12.43 1.88 14.87
CA ARG A 11 -13.88 1.64 14.87
C ARG A 11 -14.26 0.80 13.66
N ALA A 12 -14.92 -0.33 13.92
CA ALA A 12 -15.46 -1.18 12.86
C ALA A 12 -16.82 -0.66 12.36
N SER A 13 -17.29 -1.18 11.23
CA SER A 13 -18.56 -0.78 10.61
C SER A 13 -19.79 -1.12 11.46
N ASP A 14 -19.69 -2.09 12.37
CA ASP A 14 -20.73 -2.45 13.33
C ASP A 14 -20.74 -1.55 14.57
N GLY A 15 -19.84 -0.56 14.64
CA GLY A 15 -19.70 0.38 15.75
C GLY A 15 -18.80 -0.12 16.89
N SER A 16 -18.27 -1.33 16.82
CA SER A 16 -17.30 -1.82 17.81
C SER A 16 -15.99 -1.04 17.73
N GLU A 17 -15.36 -0.83 18.90
CA GLU A 17 -14.12 -0.08 19.01
C GLU A 17 -13.03 -0.95 19.66
N VAL A 18 -11.83 -0.83 19.13
CA VAL A 18 -10.63 -1.48 19.66
C VAL A 18 -9.57 -0.41 19.92
N GLU A 19 -9.10 -0.30 21.17
CA GLU A 19 -8.01 0.60 21.49
C GLU A 19 -6.73 0.16 20.79
N MET A 20 -6.03 1.14 20.20
CA MET A 20 -4.78 0.88 19.48
C MET A 20 -3.65 0.60 20.48
N ASN A 21 -3.09 -0.60 20.39
CA ASN A 21 -1.97 -1.07 21.20
C ASN A 21 -1.00 -1.92 20.34
N ALA A 22 -0.10 -2.66 20.98
CA ALA A 22 0.83 -3.53 20.26
C ALA A 22 0.13 -4.63 19.44
N ASP A 23 -0.97 -5.17 19.94
CA ASP A 23 -1.70 -6.28 19.32
C ASP A 23 -2.49 -5.82 18.09
N SER A 24 -2.97 -4.57 18.09
CA SER A 24 -3.67 -3.98 16.95
C SER A 24 -2.78 -3.82 15.70
N ARG A 25 -1.45 -3.97 15.82
CA ARG A 25 -0.52 -3.95 14.68
C ARG A 25 -0.80 -5.05 13.66
N SER A 26 -1.36 -6.16 14.09
CA SER A 26 -1.78 -7.25 13.20
C SER A 26 -2.86 -6.82 12.20
N MET A 27 -3.64 -5.79 12.53
CA MET A 27 -4.70 -5.23 11.71
C MET A 27 -4.19 -4.34 10.56
N PHE A 28 -2.89 -4.08 10.50
CA PHE A 28 -2.28 -3.19 9.50
C PHE A 28 -1.35 -3.95 8.56
N SER A 29 -1.48 -3.67 7.27
CA SER A 29 -0.41 -3.87 6.28
C SER A 29 0.22 -2.53 5.97
N TYR A 30 1.53 -2.41 6.10
CA TYR A 30 2.24 -1.15 5.92
C TYR A 30 3.28 -1.25 4.81
N VAL A 31 3.24 -0.31 3.90
CA VAL A 31 4.27 -0.11 2.87
C VAL A 31 4.94 1.23 3.16
N PRO A 32 6.16 1.22 3.70
CA PRO A 32 6.89 2.46 3.95
C PRO A 32 7.44 3.06 2.65
N GLN A 33 7.84 4.30 2.73
CA GLN A 33 8.65 4.94 1.70
C GLN A 33 9.96 4.17 1.48
N GLY A 34 10.37 4.03 0.22
CA GLY A 34 11.62 3.36 -0.16
C GLY A 34 11.49 1.87 -0.41
N ASN A 35 12.64 1.22 -0.52
CA ASN A 35 12.73 -0.18 -0.92
C ASN A 35 12.87 -1.11 0.27
N THR A 36 11.94 -2.06 0.40
CA THR A 36 11.89 -3.08 1.45
C THR A 36 12.05 -4.50 0.92
N VAL A 37 12.50 -4.65 -0.34
CA VAL A 37 12.73 -5.96 -0.95
C VAL A 37 14.04 -6.57 -0.42
N LEU A 38 13.96 -7.83 0.02
CA LEU A 38 15.10 -8.60 0.50
C LEU A 38 15.70 -9.45 -0.62
N SER A 39 16.95 -9.88 -0.43
CA SER A 39 17.59 -10.86 -1.33
C SER A 39 16.84 -12.20 -1.27
N GLY A 40 16.74 -12.86 -2.42
CA GLY A 40 16.02 -14.13 -2.57
C GLY A 40 15.14 -14.13 -3.82
N THR A 41 14.23 -15.05 -3.94
CA THR A 41 13.25 -15.05 -5.02
C THR A 41 12.09 -14.09 -4.75
N ILE A 42 11.33 -13.75 -5.79
CA ILE A 42 10.10 -12.97 -5.62
C ILE A 42 9.12 -13.74 -4.73
N ALA A 43 8.97 -15.06 -4.92
CA ALA A 43 8.10 -15.89 -4.09
C ALA A 43 8.52 -15.89 -2.61
N GLU A 44 9.81 -15.99 -2.31
CA GLU A 44 10.33 -15.89 -0.94
C GLU A 44 10.00 -14.53 -0.33
N ASN A 45 10.20 -13.44 -1.06
CA ASN A 45 9.82 -12.09 -0.62
C ASN A 45 8.33 -11.97 -0.31
N MET A 46 7.47 -12.61 -1.09
CA MET A 46 6.02 -12.60 -0.87
C MET A 46 5.65 -13.42 0.37
N ARG A 47 6.27 -14.59 0.55
CA ARG A 47 6.01 -15.49 1.70
C ARG A 47 6.51 -14.97 3.05
N LEU A 48 7.32 -13.92 3.09
CA LEU A 48 7.70 -13.25 4.35
C LEU A 48 6.50 -12.76 5.17
N VAL A 49 5.37 -12.46 4.52
CA VAL A 49 4.18 -11.95 5.21
C VAL A 49 3.07 -12.98 5.35
N ARG A 50 3.14 -14.07 4.58
CA ARG A 50 2.24 -15.23 4.65
C ARG A 50 2.95 -16.45 4.08
N GLU A 51 3.51 -17.26 4.98
CA GLU A 51 4.38 -18.39 4.65
C GLU A 51 3.69 -19.47 3.81
N ASP A 52 2.40 -19.71 4.09
CA ASP A 52 1.54 -20.69 3.43
C ASP A 52 0.92 -20.20 2.11
N ALA A 53 1.28 -19.00 1.64
CA ALA A 53 0.71 -18.46 0.40
C ALA A 53 1.02 -19.36 -0.81
N THR A 54 -0.05 -19.71 -1.53
CA THR A 54 0.06 -20.44 -2.78
C THR A 54 0.64 -19.58 -3.90
N ASP A 55 1.19 -20.18 -4.93
CA ASP A 55 1.71 -19.45 -6.10
C ASP A 55 0.60 -18.63 -6.78
N GLU A 56 -0.63 -19.13 -6.80
CA GLU A 56 -1.78 -18.43 -7.37
C GLU A 56 -2.12 -17.17 -6.59
N GLU A 57 -2.11 -17.22 -5.25
CA GLU A 57 -2.34 -16.07 -4.39
C GLU A 57 -1.24 -15.02 -4.54
N ILE A 58 0.03 -15.46 -4.66
CA ILE A 58 1.17 -14.60 -4.95
C ILE A 58 0.97 -13.89 -6.30
N ILE A 59 0.65 -14.64 -7.36
CA ILE A 59 0.41 -14.08 -8.69
C ILE A 59 -0.76 -13.09 -8.67
N ASN A 60 -1.83 -13.40 -7.94
CA ASN A 60 -2.96 -12.48 -7.78
C ASN A 60 -2.55 -11.17 -7.10
N ALA A 61 -1.80 -11.24 -6.02
CA ALA A 61 -1.30 -10.04 -5.34
C ALA A 61 -0.37 -9.21 -6.24
N LEU A 62 0.48 -9.87 -7.04
CA LEU A 62 1.33 -9.21 -8.04
C LEU A 62 0.51 -8.52 -9.13
N LYS A 63 -0.60 -9.12 -9.58
CA LYS A 63 -1.52 -8.50 -10.55
C LYS A 63 -2.19 -7.26 -9.98
N VAL A 64 -2.65 -7.29 -8.72
CA VAL A 64 -3.24 -6.12 -8.03
C VAL A 64 -2.26 -4.96 -8.02
N ALA A 65 -1.00 -5.23 -7.68
CA ALA A 65 0.05 -4.22 -7.61
C ALA A 65 0.65 -3.85 -8.99
N CYS A 66 0.07 -4.31 -10.11
CA CYS A 66 0.61 -4.13 -11.46
C CYS A 66 2.07 -4.61 -11.58
N ALA A 67 2.47 -5.61 -10.79
CA ALA A 67 3.82 -6.15 -10.80
C ALA A 67 3.96 -7.38 -11.71
N TRP A 68 2.87 -8.06 -12.01
CA TRP A 68 2.88 -9.31 -12.77
C TRP A 68 3.42 -9.13 -14.19
N ASP A 69 3.23 -7.98 -14.81
CA ASP A 69 3.70 -7.67 -16.17
C ASP A 69 5.21 -7.84 -16.32
N PHE A 70 6.01 -7.34 -15.35
CA PHE A 70 7.46 -7.50 -15.42
C PHE A 70 7.95 -8.82 -14.84
N VAL A 71 7.23 -9.39 -13.85
CA VAL A 71 7.58 -10.69 -13.28
C VAL A 71 7.39 -11.80 -14.29
N SER A 72 6.29 -11.81 -15.04
CA SER A 72 5.98 -12.83 -16.03
C SER A 72 6.89 -12.81 -17.26
N ARG A 73 7.56 -11.67 -17.55
CA ARG A 73 8.58 -11.59 -18.62
C ARG A 73 9.86 -12.34 -18.29
N ASN A 74 10.14 -12.57 -17.01
CA ASN A 74 11.26 -13.39 -16.60
C ASN A 74 10.86 -14.88 -16.73
N PRO A 75 11.64 -15.73 -17.44
CA PRO A 75 11.33 -17.16 -17.58
C PRO A 75 11.17 -17.89 -16.23
N ALA A 76 11.83 -17.43 -15.18
CA ALA A 76 11.71 -17.97 -13.84
C ALA A 76 10.43 -17.46 -13.09
N GLY A 77 9.70 -16.48 -13.64
CA GLY A 77 8.48 -15.94 -13.04
C GLY A 77 8.69 -15.53 -11.58
N ILE A 78 7.85 -16.03 -10.68
CA ILE A 78 7.97 -15.76 -9.24
C ILE A 78 9.22 -16.35 -8.58
N ASN A 79 9.90 -17.28 -9.24
CA ASN A 79 11.17 -17.86 -8.79
C ASN A 79 12.39 -17.03 -9.26
N ALA A 80 12.17 -15.92 -9.96
CA ALA A 80 13.23 -15.01 -10.34
C ALA A 80 13.92 -14.43 -9.09
N LYS A 81 15.27 -14.45 -9.10
CA LYS A 81 16.09 -13.95 -8.00
C LYS A 81 16.18 -12.44 -8.04
N VAL A 82 16.07 -11.83 -6.88
CA VAL A 82 16.29 -10.42 -6.61
C VAL A 82 17.48 -10.30 -5.69
N GLY A 83 18.41 -9.41 -6.00
CA GLY A 83 19.58 -9.16 -5.15
C GLY A 83 19.25 -8.28 -3.94
N GLU A 84 20.28 -8.06 -3.10
CA GLU A 84 20.19 -7.21 -1.93
C GLU A 84 19.59 -5.84 -2.28
N ARG A 85 18.68 -5.36 -1.44
CA ARG A 85 17.95 -4.09 -1.63
C ARG A 85 17.28 -3.98 -3.01
N GLY A 86 16.77 -5.10 -3.54
CA GLY A 86 16.10 -5.10 -4.83
C GLY A 86 17.02 -4.93 -6.04
N ARG A 87 18.33 -5.24 -5.93
CA ARG A 87 19.24 -5.18 -7.07
C ARG A 87 18.69 -6.03 -8.22
N GLY A 88 18.61 -5.43 -9.40
CA GLY A 88 18.00 -6.01 -10.60
C GLY A 88 16.57 -5.55 -10.85
N LEU A 89 15.98 -4.77 -9.94
CA LEU A 89 14.68 -4.12 -10.11
C LEU A 89 14.86 -2.59 -10.19
N SER A 90 14.01 -1.93 -10.98
CA SER A 90 13.84 -0.49 -10.85
C SER A 90 13.17 -0.14 -9.52
N GLU A 91 13.27 1.11 -9.08
CA GLU A 91 12.61 1.57 -7.85
C GLU A 91 11.10 1.35 -7.90
N GLY A 92 10.45 1.69 -9.01
CA GLY A 92 9.01 1.45 -9.20
C GLY A 92 8.64 -0.04 -9.25
N GLN A 93 9.53 -0.93 -9.72
CA GLN A 93 9.32 -2.38 -9.63
C GLN A 93 9.42 -2.87 -8.18
N ALA A 94 10.39 -2.37 -7.42
CA ALA A 94 10.54 -2.71 -6.01
C ALA A 94 9.34 -2.20 -5.17
N GLN A 95 8.86 -0.99 -5.43
CA GLN A 95 7.65 -0.46 -4.79
C GLN A 95 6.42 -1.33 -5.10
N ARG A 96 6.22 -1.73 -6.36
CA ARG A 96 5.10 -2.62 -6.73
C ARG A 96 5.19 -3.99 -6.04
N LEU A 97 6.38 -4.54 -5.85
CA LEU A 97 6.56 -5.78 -5.05
C LEU A 97 6.21 -5.56 -3.57
N ALA A 98 6.62 -4.43 -2.98
CA ALA A 98 6.28 -4.10 -1.60
C ALA A 98 4.76 -3.94 -1.42
N ILE A 99 4.08 -3.29 -2.37
CA ILE A 99 2.62 -3.18 -2.39
C ILE A 99 1.97 -4.57 -2.54
N ALA A 100 2.45 -5.40 -3.47
CA ALA A 100 1.94 -6.76 -3.65
C ALA A 100 2.04 -7.59 -2.36
N ARG A 101 3.16 -7.47 -1.65
CA ARG A 101 3.38 -8.12 -0.35
C ARG A 101 2.37 -7.65 0.70
N ALA A 102 2.10 -6.34 0.78
CA ALA A 102 1.11 -5.80 1.70
C ALA A 102 -0.33 -6.23 1.34
N VAL A 103 -0.64 -6.33 0.05
CA VAL A 103 -1.91 -6.88 -0.45
C VAL A 103 -2.06 -8.36 -0.09
N LEU A 104 -0.99 -9.16 -0.24
CA LEU A 104 -0.99 -10.59 0.10
C LEU A 104 -1.21 -10.84 1.59
N ARG A 105 -0.66 -10.00 2.46
CA ARG A 105 -0.87 -10.05 3.92
C ARG A 105 -2.35 -9.97 4.29
N ASP A 106 -3.14 -9.27 3.50
CA ASP A 106 -4.60 -9.20 3.61
C ASP A 106 -5.15 -8.58 4.92
N ALA A 107 -4.41 -7.70 5.58
CA ALA A 107 -4.87 -7.02 6.78
C ALA A 107 -6.07 -6.08 6.51
N PRO A 108 -6.92 -5.82 7.52
CA PRO A 108 -8.10 -4.93 7.39
C PRO A 108 -7.76 -3.51 6.93
N ILE A 109 -6.59 -3.01 7.34
CA ILE A 109 -6.13 -1.64 7.05
C ILE A 109 -4.82 -1.70 6.27
N LEU A 110 -4.79 -1.04 5.12
CA LEU A 110 -3.59 -0.88 4.30
C LEU A 110 -3.08 0.56 4.41
N LEU A 111 -1.83 0.71 4.83
CA LEU A 111 -1.13 2.00 4.90
C LEU A 111 -0.09 2.06 3.77
N LEU A 112 -0.22 3.02 2.88
CA LEU A 112 0.72 3.30 1.80
C LEU A 112 1.39 4.65 2.05
N ASP A 113 2.62 4.63 2.55
CA ASP A 113 3.36 5.83 2.92
C ASP A 113 4.31 6.22 1.79
N GLU A 114 3.86 7.15 0.94
CA GLU A 114 4.53 7.53 -0.31
C GLU A 114 4.96 6.33 -1.18
N ALA A 115 4.28 5.21 -0.99
CA ALA A 115 4.63 3.91 -1.57
C ALA A 115 4.47 3.84 -3.09
N THR A 116 3.93 4.89 -3.70
CA THR A 116 3.72 5.02 -5.15
C THR A 116 4.57 6.11 -5.80
N SER A 117 5.46 6.75 -5.03
CA SER A 117 6.24 7.91 -5.48
C SER A 117 7.14 7.66 -6.69
N ALA A 118 7.67 6.44 -6.86
CA ALA A 118 8.51 6.04 -8.00
C ALA A 118 7.70 5.46 -9.18
N LEU A 119 6.36 5.45 -9.10
CA LEU A 119 5.50 5.01 -10.19
C LEU A 119 5.14 6.18 -11.12
N ASP A 120 4.94 5.89 -12.40
CA ASP A 120 4.26 6.83 -13.28
C ASP A 120 2.78 6.97 -12.89
N VAL A 121 2.15 8.07 -13.33
CA VAL A 121 0.78 8.42 -12.94
C VAL A 121 -0.23 7.35 -13.33
N GLU A 122 -0.06 6.72 -14.49
CA GLU A 122 -0.97 5.68 -14.96
C GLU A 122 -0.87 4.42 -14.12
N THR A 123 0.35 3.95 -13.87
CA THR A 123 0.61 2.78 -13.02
C THR A 123 0.10 3.02 -11.59
N GLU A 124 0.36 4.18 -11.00
CA GLU A 124 -0.13 4.56 -9.68
C GLU A 124 -1.66 4.47 -9.59
N ARG A 125 -2.37 5.08 -10.56
CA ARG A 125 -3.84 5.03 -10.61
C ARG A 125 -4.36 3.61 -10.76
N ASN A 126 -3.71 2.79 -11.59
CA ASN A 126 -4.12 1.40 -11.81
C ASN A 126 -3.92 0.55 -10.55
N VAL A 127 -2.80 0.70 -9.84
CA VAL A 127 -2.54 0.03 -8.55
C VAL A 127 -3.64 0.38 -7.54
N LEU A 128 -3.91 1.66 -7.34
CA LEU A 128 -4.90 2.11 -6.36
C LEU A 128 -6.33 1.65 -6.74
N ARG A 129 -6.70 1.75 -8.02
CA ARG A 129 -7.99 1.24 -8.51
C ARG A 129 -8.14 -0.26 -8.29
N ASN A 130 -7.09 -1.03 -8.56
CA ASN A 130 -7.10 -2.48 -8.35
C ASN A 130 -7.27 -2.83 -6.87
N ILE A 131 -6.57 -2.12 -5.97
CA ILE A 131 -6.72 -2.29 -4.53
C ILE A 131 -8.16 -2.00 -4.10
N ILE A 132 -8.72 -0.86 -4.49
CA ILE A 132 -10.09 -0.46 -4.14
C ILE A 132 -11.11 -1.47 -4.67
N LYS A 133 -10.95 -1.91 -5.93
CA LYS A 133 -11.87 -2.85 -6.57
C LYS A 133 -11.85 -4.23 -5.94
N GLN A 134 -10.68 -4.73 -5.60
CA GLN A 134 -10.53 -6.10 -5.05
C GLN A 134 -10.73 -6.17 -3.53
N ARG A 135 -10.68 -5.03 -2.86
CA ARG A 135 -10.76 -4.93 -1.40
C ARG A 135 -11.81 -3.90 -0.93
N PRO A 136 -13.07 -4.00 -1.38
CA PRO A 136 -14.09 -2.97 -1.15
C PRO A 136 -14.41 -2.75 0.33
N ASN A 137 -14.16 -3.74 1.18
CA ASN A 137 -14.45 -3.69 2.63
C ASN A 137 -13.21 -3.36 3.48
N LYS A 138 -12.10 -2.95 2.85
CA LYS A 138 -10.87 -2.59 3.57
C LYS A 138 -10.64 -1.10 3.56
N THR A 139 -10.00 -0.63 4.62
CA THR A 139 -9.56 0.76 4.71
C THR A 139 -8.18 0.88 4.06
N CYS A 140 -8.04 1.80 3.11
CA CYS A 140 -6.76 2.15 2.53
C CYS A 140 -6.44 3.60 2.87
N ILE A 141 -5.33 3.83 3.55
CA ILE A 141 -4.81 5.15 3.88
C ILE A 141 -3.55 5.37 3.05
N VAL A 142 -3.53 6.45 2.29
CA VAL A 142 -2.42 6.79 1.39
C VAL A 142 -1.89 8.16 1.74
N THR A 143 -0.60 8.27 2.03
CA THR A 143 0.08 9.58 2.06
C THR A 143 0.67 9.85 0.67
N THR A 144 0.44 11.03 0.15
CA THR A 144 0.87 11.40 -1.20
C THR A 144 1.05 12.90 -1.34
N HIS A 145 1.97 13.29 -2.21
CA HIS A 145 2.11 14.65 -2.72
C HIS A 145 1.49 14.81 -4.12
N ARG A 146 0.83 13.76 -4.64
CA ARG A 146 0.28 13.76 -6.01
C ARG A 146 -1.22 13.97 -6.01
N PRO A 147 -1.72 15.06 -6.64
CA PRO A 147 -3.15 15.37 -6.70
C PRO A 147 -3.98 14.28 -7.39
N THR A 148 -3.38 13.57 -8.35
CA THR A 148 -4.06 12.50 -9.10
C THR A 148 -4.61 11.36 -8.24
N VAL A 149 -4.05 11.16 -7.04
CA VAL A 149 -4.48 10.16 -6.07
C VAL A 149 -5.74 10.62 -5.34
N LEU A 150 -5.87 11.92 -5.07
CA LEU A 150 -6.97 12.48 -4.26
C LEU A 150 -8.33 12.17 -4.88
N SER A 151 -8.43 12.17 -6.21
CA SER A 151 -9.68 11.83 -6.93
C SER A 151 -10.16 10.39 -6.75
N LEU A 152 -9.32 9.50 -6.22
CA LEU A 152 -9.66 8.12 -5.90
C LEU A 152 -10.06 7.92 -4.44
N CYS A 153 -9.83 8.93 -3.60
CA CYS A 153 -10.09 8.87 -2.16
C CYS A 153 -11.52 9.31 -1.85
N LYS A 154 -12.18 8.63 -0.92
CA LYS A 154 -13.50 9.04 -0.40
C LYS A 154 -13.39 10.18 0.61
N ARG A 155 -12.26 10.28 1.30
CA ARG A 155 -11.96 11.31 2.31
C ARG A 155 -10.52 11.76 2.11
N VAL A 156 -10.31 13.05 2.21
CA VAL A 156 -8.99 13.68 2.05
C VAL A 156 -8.69 14.50 3.30
N TYR A 157 -7.50 14.36 3.82
CA TYR A 157 -7.02 15.09 4.98
C TYR A 157 -5.77 15.86 4.63
N ARG A 158 -5.73 17.13 5.03
CA ARG A 158 -4.54 17.99 4.93
C ARG A 158 -3.85 18.07 6.29
N VAL A 159 -2.55 17.83 6.30
CA VAL A 159 -1.71 17.97 7.51
C VAL A 159 -0.82 19.19 7.36
N VAL A 160 -1.05 20.20 8.21
CA VAL A 160 -0.26 21.46 8.21
C VAL A 160 0.15 21.80 9.63
N LYS A 161 1.44 21.95 9.88
CA LYS A 161 2.00 22.35 11.19
C LYS A 161 1.43 21.53 12.37
N GLY A 162 1.28 20.23 12.18
CA GLY A 162 0.77 19.32 13.22
C GLY A 162 -0.76 19.31 13.38
N THR A 163 -1.49 20.09 12.59
CA THR A 163 -2.96 20.09 12.58
C THR A 163 -3.46 19.28 11.38
N VAL A 164 -4.45 18.41 11.65
CA VAL A 164 -5.13 17.60 10.63
C VAL A 164 -6.50 18.17 10.37
N THR A 165 -6.82 18.48 9.11
CA THR A 165 -8.12 19.00 8.69
C THR A 165 -8.67 18.12 7.58
N GLU A 166 -9.92 17.67 7.70
CA GLU A 166 -10.62 17.02 6.61
C GLU A 166 -11.05 18.07 5.59
N LEU A 167 -10.76 17.81 4.31
CA LEU A 167 -11.15 18.68 3.20
C LEU A 167 -12.53 18.28 2.70
N ASP A 168 -13.35 19.26 2.38
CA ASP A 168 -14.60 19.02 1.65
C ASP A 168 -14.33 18.72 0.15
N GLU A 169 -15.39 18.40 -0.59
CA GLU A 169 -15.27 18.05 -2.01
C GLU A 169 -14.72 19.21 -2.85
N GLU A 170 -15.09 20.45 -2.54
CA GLU A 170 -14.65 21.64 -3.27
C GLU A 170 -13.18 21.95 -2.99
N GLU A 171 -12.74 21.87 -1.72
CA GLU A 171 -11.35 22.04 -1.30
C GLU A 171 -10.46 20.92 -1.86
N SER A 172 -10.95 19.67 -1.88
CA SER A 172 -10.27 18.54 -2.46
C SER A 172 -10.06 18.73 -3.97
N ALA A 173 -11.09 19.19 -4.69
CA ALA A 173 -11.00 19.49 -6.11
C ALA A 173 -10.02 20.64 -6.41
N LYS A 174 -10.03 21.71 -5.62
CA LYS A 174 -9.04 22.81 -5.72
C LYS A 174 -7.62 22.32 -5.47
N SER A 175 -7.41 21.46 -4.48
CA SER A 175 -6.10 20.87 -4.20
C SER A 175 -5.56 20.02 -5.37
N VAL A 176 -6.40 19.53 -6.25
CA VAL A 176 -6.00 18.85 -7.50
C VAL A 176 -5.55 19.85 -8.59
N MET A 177 -6.03 21.10 -8.54
CA MET A 177 -5.75 22.13 -9.55
C MET A 177 -4.55 23.03 -9.20
N ASP A 178 -4.19 23.11 -7.91
CA ASP A 178 -3.12 23.99 -7.40
C ASP A 178 -1.70 23.37 -7.45
N PHE A 179 -1.56 22.18 -8.06
CA PHE A 179 -0.32 21.46 -8.32
C PHE A 179 -0.09 21.29 -9.83
#